data_7f4dc9681aa0469c003232e7fb3d173f
#
_entry.id   7f4dc9681aa0469c003232e7fb3d173f
#
_cell.length_a   1.000
_cell.length_b   1.000
_cell.length_c   1.000
_cell.angle_alpha   90.00
_cell.angle_beta   90.00
_cell.angle_gamma   90.00
#
_symmetry.space_group_name_H-M   'P 1'
#
loop_
_entity.id
_entity.type
_entity.pdbx_description
1 polymer ?
#
loop_
_entity_poly.entity_id
_entity_poly.type
_entity_poly.pdbx_seq_one_letter_code
_entity_poly.pdbx_strand_id
1 'polypeptide(L)' 'MAPMSRVPIRKEILLWAIRESGKPEEEISAKYPKIERWINGDEHPTFKQAEEIAAFLQIPFGFLF' A
#
# COMPACT_ATOMS: atom_id res chain seq x y z
N MET A 1 -18.36 18.80 0.11
CA MET A 1 -17.67 17.63 -0.43
C MET A 1 -16.59 17.19 0.52
N ALA A 2 -16.62 15.94 0.89
CA ALA A 2 -15.57 15.42 1.75
C ALA A 2 -14.30 15.24 0.96
N PRO A 3 -13.16 15.68 1.46
CA PRO A 3 -11.90 15.42 0.80
C PRO A 3 -11.60 13.94 0.83
N MET A 4 -10.82 13.49 -0.12
CA MET A 4 -10.35 12.11 -0.09
C MET A 4 -9.49 11.91 1.14
N SER A 5 -9.89 10.95 1.95
CA SER A 5 -9.14 10.66 3.17
C SER A 5 -7.88 9.88 2.82
N ARG A 6 -6.77 10.33 3.39
CA ARG A 6 -5.51 9.59 3.30
C ARG A 6 -5.35 8.78 4.58
N VAL A 7 -4.88 7.56 4.43
CA VAL A 7 -4.71 6.69 5.59
C VAL A 7 -3.23 6.44 5.85
N PRO A 8 -2.76 6.70 7.06
CA PRO A 8 -1.34 6.50 7.40
C PRO A 8 -1.07 5.02 7.57
N ILE A 9 -0.51 4.41 6.56
CA ILE A 9 -0.12 3.01 6.65
C ILE A 9 1.29 2.91 7.20
N ARG A 10 1.58 1.79 7.85
CA ARG A 10 2.90 1.58 8.42
C ARG A 10 3.82 1.03 7.35
N LYS A 11 4.90 1.75 7.08
CA LYS A 11 5.83 1.33 6.03
C LYS A 11 6.45 -0.04 6.29
N GLU A 12 6.70 -0.35 7.56
CA GLU A 12 7.27 -1.65 7.93
C GLU A 12 6.33 -2.78 7.54
N ILE A 13 5.03 -2.57 7.74
CA ILE A 13 4.02 -3.56 7.40
C ILE A 13 3.90 -3.67 5.88
N LEU A 14 3.94 -2.53 5.20
CA LEU A 14 3.86 -2.53 3.75
C LEU A 14 5.04 -3.28 3.13
N LEU A 15 6.24 -3.02 3.62
CA LEU A 15 7.44 -3.73 3.14
C LEU A 15 7.35 -5.22 3.42
N TRP A 16 6.89 -5.58 4.62
CA TRP A 16 6.70 -6.97 4.98
C TRP A 16 5.69 -7.64 4.05
N ALA A 17 4.57 -6.97 3.80
CA ALA A 17 3.51 -7.52 2.95
C ALA A 17 3.99 -7.73 1.52
N ILE A 18 4.79 -6.79 1.01
CA ILE A 18 5.37 -6.90 -0.34
C ILE A 18 6.26 -8.13 -0.40
N ARG A 19 7.09 -8.32 0.61
CA ARG A 19 7.98 -9.47 0.66
C ARG A 19 7.20 -10.78 0.75
N GLU A 20 6.17 -10.79 1.61
CA GLU A 20 5.39 -12.01 1.83
C GLU A 20 4.51 -12.36 0.64
N SER A 21 4.16 -11.39 -0.18
CA SER A 21 3.32 -11.64 -1.35
C SER A 21 4.03 -12.49 -2.40
N GLY A 22 5.36 -12.48 -2.38
CA GLY A 22 6.14 -13.19 -3.38
C GLY A 22 6.08 -12.57 -4.76
N LYS A 23 5.45 -11.41 -4.91
CA LYS A 23 5.33 -10.75 -6.21
C LYS A 23 6.59 -9.94 -6.49
N PRO A 24 7.03 -9.92 -7.76
CA PRO A 24 8.18 -9.08 -8.12
C PRO A 24 7.89 -7.62 -7.87
N GLU A 25 8.90 -6.89 -7.43
CA GLU A 25 8.77 -5.47 -7.17
C GLU A 25 8.32 -4.72 -8.42
N GLU A 26 8.81 -5.15 -9.58
CA GLU A 26 8.45 -4.54 -10.85
C GLU A 26 6.95 -4.64 -11.13
N GLU A 27 6.35 -5.78 -10.80
CA GLU A 27 4.92 -5.97 -10.99
C GLU A 27 4.12 -5.06 -10.09
N ILE A 28 4.56 -4.93 -8.85
CA ILE A 28 3.89 -4.09 -7.87
C ILE A 28 3.99 -2.61 -8.28
N SER A 29 5.18 -2.18 -8.69
CA SER A 29 5.39 -0.81 -9.14
C SER A 29 4.60 -0.48 -10.41
N ALA A 30 4.47 -1.45 -11.30
CA ALA A 30 3.70 -1.24 -12.53
C ALA A 30 2.22 -1.02 -12.22
N LYS A 31 1.70 -1.77 -11.27
CA LYS A 31 0.29 -1.64 -10.90
C LYS A 31 0.04 -0.45 -9.98
N TYR A 32 0.99 -0.15 -9.11
CA TYR A 32 0.89 0.95 -8.15
C TYR A 32 2.13 1.84 -8.25
N PRO A 33 2.15 2.76 -9.23
CA PRO A 33 3.33 3.60 -9.44
C PRO A 33 3.72 4.45 -8.24
N LYS A 34 2.77 4.70 -7.33
CA LYS A 34 3.04 5.51 -6.15
C LYS A 34 3.54 4.70 -4.96
N ILE A 35 3.77 3.41 -5.14
CA ILE A 35 4.13 2.53 -4.02
C ILE A 35 5.39 3.02 -3.30
N GLU A 36 6.37 3.54 -4.03
CA GLU A 36 7.59 4.03 -3.42
C GLU A 36 7.33 5.23 -2.52
N ARG A 37 6.41 6.10 -2.92
CA ARG A 37 6.05 7.26 -2.10
C ARG A 37 5.38 6.83 -0.81
N TRP A 38 4.58 5.78 -0.89
CA TRP A 38 3.94 5.23 0.30
C TRP A 38 4.96 4.58 1.23
N ILE A 39 5.94 3.87 0.67
CA ILE A 39 7.02 3.24 1.45
C ILE A 39 7.88 4.30 2.11
N ASN A 40 8.22 5.36 1.39
CA ASN A 40 9.10 6.40 1.91
C ASN A 40 8.39 7.35 2.89
N GLY A 41 7.06 7.30 2.93
CA GLY A 41 6.30 8.20 3.78
C GLY A 41 6.07 9.58 3.17
N ASP A 42 6.43 9.76 1.91
CA ASP A 42 6.22 11.03 1.23
C ASP A 42 4.76 11.29 0.93
N GLU A 43 3.99 10.24 0.79
CA GLU A 43 2.57 10.32 0.49
C GLU A 43 1.87 9.14 1.13
N HIS A 44 0.64 9.33 1.53
CA HIS A 44 -0.18 8.24 2.04
C HIS A 44 -1.25 7.88 1.02
N PRO A 45 -1.59 6.60 0.90
CA PRO A 45 -2.66 6.20 -0.01
C PRO A 45 -4.02 6.65 0.52
N THR A 46 -4.98 6.77 -0.39
CA THR A 46 -6.38 6.95 0.02
C THR A 46 -6.88 5.64 0.60
N PHE A 47 -8.02 5.70 1.27
CA PHE A 47 -8.65 4.51 1.84
C PHE A 47 -8.83 3.43 0.77
N LYS A 48 -9.35 3.84 -0.39
CA LYS A 48 -9.60 2.90 -1.48
C LYS A 48 -8.30 2.30 -2.01
N GLN A 49 -7.27 3.13 -2.14
CA GLN A 49 -5.96 2.65 -2.60
C GLN A 49 -5.37 1.66 -1.60
N ALA A 50 -5.54 1.93 -0.31
CA ALA A 50 -5.04 1.03 0.72
C ALA A 50 -5.78 -0.30 0.67
N GLU A 51 -7.09 -0.28 0.45
CA GLU A 51 -7.86 -1.51 0.31
C GLU A 51 -7.39 -2.31 -0.91
N GLU A 52 -7.15 -1.62 -2.01
CA GLU A 52 -6.73 -2.28 -3.24
C GLU A 52 -5.36 -2.92 -3.09
N ILE A 53 -4.40 -2.21 -2.49
CA ILE A 53 -3.07 -2.77 -2.33
C ILE A 53 -3.08 -3.94 -1.35
N ALA A 54 -3.88 -3.87 -0.30
CA ALA A 54 -3.99 -4.97 0.65
C ALA A 54 -4.52 -6.23 -0.05
N ALA A 55 -5.56 -6.05 -0.87
CA ALA A 55 -6.12 -7.17 -1.62
C ALA A 55 -5.10 -7.73 -2.61
N PHE A 56 -4.38 -6.85 -3.28
CA PHE A 56 -3.36 -7.26 -4.25
C PHE A 56 -2.25 -8.06 -3.58
N LEU A 57 -1.85 -7.63 -2.39
CA LEU A 57 -0.80 -8.30 -1.62
C LEU A 57 -1.33 -9.47 -0.80
N GLN A 58 -2.63 -9.68 -0.81
CA GLN A 58 -3.30 -10.79 -0.13
C GLN A 58 -3.12 -10.74 1.38
N ILE A 59 -3.22 -9.55 1.94
CA ILE A 59 -3.19 -9.37 3.39
C ILE A 59 -4.48 -8.71 3.83
N PRO A 60 -4.89 -8.94 5.09
CA PRO A 60 -6.05 -8.22 5.63
C PRO A 60 -5.77 -6.72 5.63
N PHE A 61 -6.77 -5.94 5.24
CA PHE A 61 -6.65 -4.50 5.17
C PHE A 61 -6.16 -3.89 6.50
N GLY A 62 -6.67 -4.40 7.60
CA GLY A 62 -6.30 -3.88 8.91
C GLY A 62 -4.83 -4.06 9.27
N PHE A 63 -4.12 -4.94 8.59
CA PHE A 63 -2.71 -5.15 8.86
C PHE A 63 -1.86 -3.94 8.48
N LEU A 64 -2.37 -3.08 7.59
CA LEU A 64 -1.61 -1.91 7.15
C LEU A 64 -1.51 -0.82 8.21
N PHE A 65 -2.25 -0.93 9.28
CA PHE A 65 -2.29 0.11 10.33
C PHE A 65 -1.60 -0.31 11.64
#